data_ebef522d50dd6af47161f9aab09ea771
#
_entry.id   ebef522d50dd6af47161f9aab09ea771
#
_cell.length_a   1.000
_cell.length_b   1.000
_cell.length_c   1.000
_cell.angle_alpha   90.00
_cell.angle_beta   90.00
_cell.angle_gamma   90.00
#
_symmetry.space_group_name_H-M   'P 1'
#
loop_
_entity.id
_entity.type
_entity.pdbx_description
1 polymer ?
#
loop_
_entity_poly.entity_id
_entity_poly.type
_entity_poly.pdbx_seq_one_letter_code
_entity_poly.pdbx_strand_id
1 'polypeptide(L)'
;MPPCNISKKYFASSALLLCTTLIVTPLAHSAPVPTEIASDQSAATIIPSSDAVKWQPAPVMFPHGTKMAVLTGDTSKPGPFTLRVMMPAGSFIPPHTHNLDEMLTVISGNIQHFVGQNIDATQQRTLGPGGFVHLPVNVPHAIKAGRQGAVLQVSGTGPFSMAYVNPQDDPRNTGR
;
A
#
# COMPACT_ATOMS: atom_id res chain seq x y z
N MET A 1 -15.46 -45.15 -44.10
CA MET A 1 -16.39 -46.26 -44.23
C MET A 1 -17.11 -46.44 -42.93
N PRO A 2 -18.41 -46.34 -42.92
CA PRO A 2 -19.30 -46.76 -41.82
C PRO A 2 -19.80 -48.19 -42.11
N PRO A 3 -20.77 -48.74 -41.44
CA PRO A 3 -21.35 -48.61 -40.11
C PRO A 3 -21.53 -49.98 -39.44
N CYS A 4 -22.03 -50.09 -38.26
CA CYS A 4 -23.04 -51.14 -37.99
C CYS A 4 -23.90 -50.78 -36.75
N ASN A 5 -25.14 -50.69 -37.06
CA ASN A 5 -26.34 -50.52 -36.28
C ASN A 5 -26.83 -51.98 -35.86
N ILE A 6 -27.14 -52.18 -34.58
CA ILE A 6 -28.07 -53.24 -34.18
C ILE A 6 -28.93 -52.78 -33.00
N SER A 7 -30.18 -52.54 -33.34
CA SER A 7 -31.34 -52.43 -32.47
C SER A 7 -31.67 -53.76 -31.80
N LYS A 8 -32.00 -53.81 -30.52
CA LYS A 8 -32.83 -54.84 -29.93
C LYS A 8 -33.83 -54.25 -28.96
N LYS A 9 -35.08 -54.32 -29.39
CA LYS A 9 -36.31 -54.14 -28.61
C LYS A 9 -36.48 -55.34 -27.69
N TYR A 10 -36.81 -55.10 -26.43
CA TYR A 10 -37.52 -56.05 -25.60
C TYR A 10 -38.67 -55.39 -24.89
N PHE A 11 -39.79 -56.10 -25.02
CA PHE A 11 -41.13 -55.85 -24.54
C PHE A 11 -41.28 -56.24 -23.05
N ALA A 12 -42.19 -55.53 -22.40
CA ALA A 12 -43.18 -55.94 -21.39
C ALA A 12 -42.73 -56.32 -19.97
N SER A 13 -43.25 -55.71 -19.01
CA SER A 13 -44.47 -56.06 -18.31
C SER A 13 -44.76 -55.16 -17.15
N SER A 14 -46.01 -54.75 -17.08
CA SER A 14 -46.57 -53.96 -16.02
C SER A 14 -46.64 -54.72 -14.71
N ALA A 15 -46.12 -54.19 -13.65
CA ALA A 15 -46.52 -54.48 -12.27
C ALA A 15 -46.76 -53.17 -11.52
N LEU A 16 -48.02 -52.91 -11.27
CA LEU A 16 -48.52 -51.74 -10.53
C LEU A 16 -48.34 -52.06 -9.03
N LEU A 17 -47.30 -51.46 -8.41
CA LEU A 17 -47.15 -51.49 -6.98
C LEU A 17 -47.50 -50.11 -6.43
N LEU A 18 -48.63 -50.00 -5.78
CA LEU A 18 -49.09 -48.82 -5.06
C LEU A 18 -48.18 -48.62 -3.84
N CYS A 19 -47.18 -47.78 -3.92
CA CYS A 19 -46.38 -47.38 -2.79
C CYS A 19 -46.88 -46.02 -2.27
N THR A 20 -47.61 -46.03 -1.18
CA THR A 20 -48.03 -44.81 -0.46
C THR A 20 -46.79 -44.22 0.20
N THR A 21 -46.19 -43.23 -0.42
CA THR A 21 -45.11 -42.45 0.17
C THR A 21 -45.69 -41.44 1.15
N LEU A 22 -45.46 -41.61 2.45
CA LEU A 22 -45.58 -40.57 3.42
C LEU A 22 -44.59 -39.44 3.08
N ILE A 23 -45.09 -38.30 2.67
CA ILE A 23 -44.29 -37.10 2.50
C ILE A 23 -44.06 -36.53 3.89
N VAL A 24 -42.90 -36.83 4.48
CA VAL A 24 -42.40 -36.10 5.64
C VAL A 24 -41.77 -34.81 5.14
N THR A 25 -42.48 -33.72 5.26
CA THR A 25 -41.91 -32.38 5.00
C THR A 25 -40.93 -32.04 6.09
N PRO A 26 -39.63 -31.82 5.79
CA PRO A 26 -38.72 -31.29 6.81
C PRO A 26 -39.11 -29.83 7.13
N LEU A 27 -39.43 -29.57 8.40
CA LEU A 27 -39.50 -28.20 8.90
C LEU A 27 -38.10 -27.58 8.73
N ALA A 28 -37.97 -26.70 7.76
CA ALA A 28 -36.76 -25.88 7.63
C ALA A 28 -36.71 -24.93 8.85
N HIS A 29 -35.88 -25.28 9.83
CA HIS A 29 -35.46 -24.32 10.84
C HIS A 29 -34.52 -23.33 10.13
N SER A 30 -35.07 -22.17 9.77
CA SER A 30 -34.24 -21.02 9.44
C SER A 30 -33.53 -20.56 10.72
N ALA A 31 -32.27 -20.92 10.87
CA ALA A 31 -31.41 -20.30 11.87
C ALA A 31 -31.40 -18.79 11.62
N PRO A 32 -31.51 -17.95 12.65
CA PRO A 32 -31.36 -16.52 12.48
C PRO A 32 -29.96 -16.25 11.95
N VAL A 33 -29.88 -15.67 10.76
CA VAL A 33 -28.64 -15.09 10.23
C VAL A 33 -28.23 -14.02 11.24
N PRO A 34 -27.01 -14.07 11.81
CA PRO A 34 -26.55 -12.99 12.67
C PRO A 34 -26.40 -11.74 11.81
N THR A 35 -27.41 -10.85 11.90
CA THR A 35 -27.36 -9.49 11.37
C THR A 35 -26.56 -8.65 12.36
N GLU A 36 -25.28 -8.81 12.36
CA GLU A 36 -24.37 -7.84 12.99
C GLU A 36 -23.13 -7.72 12.13
N ILE A 37 -23.33 -7.15 10.94
CA ILE A 37 -22.27 -6.37 10.33
C ILE A 37 -22.35 -5.03 11.07
N ALA A 38 -21.69 -4.95 12.22
CA ALA A 38 -21.28 -3.65 12.74
C ALA A 38 -20.41 -3.03 11.67
N SER A 39 -21.01 -2.21 10.82
CA SER A 39 -20.29 -1.32 9.93
C SER A 39 -19.57 -0.31 10.82
N ASP A 40 -18.38 -0.66 11.30
CA ASP A 40 -17.36 0.35 11.54
C ASP A 40 -17.06 0.95 10.16
N GLN A 41 -17.93 1.84 9.72
CA GLN A 41 -17.66 2.72 8.60
C GLN A 41 -16.60 3.69 9.12
N SER A 42 -15.36 3.26 9.08
CA SER A 42 -14.19 4.13 9.17
C SER A 42 -14.46 5.34 8.29
N ALA A 43 -14.67 6.49 8.91
CA ALA A 43 -15.03 7.70 8.20
C ALA A 43 -13.97 7.99 7.13
N ALA A 44 -14.40 8.29 5.90
CA ALA A 44 -13.49 8.60 4.80
C ALA A 44 -12.57 9.77 5.19
N THR A 45 -11.27 9.63 4.95
CA THR A 45 -10.32 10.73 5.09
C THR A 45 -10.39 11.60 3.84
N ILE A 46 -10.78 12.86 4.01
CA ILE A 46 -10.89 13.84 2.93
C ILE A 46 -9.97 15.01 3.22
N ILE A 47 -9.03 15.28 2.31
CA ILE A 47 -8.12 16.44 2.36
C ILE A 47 -8.37 17.24 1.08
N PRO A 48 -9.21 18.30 1.15
CA PRO A 48 -9.72 18.98 -0.05
C PRO A 48 -8.67 19.78 -0.81
N SER A 49 -7.57 20.17 -0.16
CA SER A 49 -6.47 20.93 -0.79
C SER A 49 -5.15 20.74 -0.05
N SER A 50 -4.05 21.22 -0.62
CA SER A 50 -2.74 21.21 0.02
C SER A 50 -2.72 21.99 1.33
N ASP A 51 -3.52 23.05 1.44
CA ASP A 51 -3.58 23.93 2.61
C ASP A 51 -4.28 23.29 3.81
N ALA A 52 -5.10 22.26 3.54
CA ALA A 52 -5.77 21.49 4.59
C ALA A 52 -4.85 20.46 5.26
N VAL A 53 -3.63 20.25 4.75
CA VAL A 53 -2.67 19.30 5.32
C VAL A 53 -2.18 19.79 6.67
N LYS A 54 -2.25 18.93 7.68
CA LYS A 54 -1.79 19.24 9.06
C LYS A 54 -0.33 18.83 9.22
N TRP A 55 0.56 19.78 8.94
CA TRP A 55 2.00 19.57 9.01
C TRP A 55 2.51 19.57 10.45
N GLN A 56 3.41 18.63 10.77
CA GLN A 56 4.18 18.55 12.00
C GLN A 56 5.68 18.54 11.68
N PRO A 57 6.56 18.93 12.59
CA PRO A 57 7.99 18.67 12.44
C PRO A 57 8.22 17.18 12.17
N ALA A 58 9.06 16.85 11.19
CA ALA A 58 9.45 15.46 10.97
C ALA A 58 10.33 14.94 12.11
N PRO A 59 10.39 13.61 12.33
CA PRO A 59 11.32 13.02 13.29
C PRO A 59 12.76 13.45 13.05
N VAL A 60 13.57 13.51 14.12
CA VAL A 60 14.95 13.99 14.10
C VAL A 60 15.87 13.29 13.11
N MET A 61 15.50 12.10 12.64
CA MET A 61 16.21 11.36 11.60
C MET A 61 16.11 12.01 10.21
N PHE A 62 15.23 12.97 10.01
CA PHE A 62 15.13 13.74 8.76
C PHE A 62 15.96 15.03 8.83
N PRO A 63 16.37 15.60 7.68
CA PRO A 63 17.04 16.88 7.64
C PRO A 63 16.26 17.98 8.37
N HIS A 64 16.98 18.89 8.98
CA HIS A 64 16.38 20.02 9.72
C HIS A 64 15.38 20.79 8.85
N GLY A 65 14.25 21.18 9.44
CA GLY A 65 13.18 21.92 8.77
C GLY A 65 12.22 21.06 7.95
N THR A 66 12.49 19.75 7.81
CA THR A 66 11.54 18.82 7.18
C THR A 66 10.26 18.76 8.02
N LYS A 67 9.12 18.72 7.34
CA LYS A 67 7.80 18.52 7.96
C LYS A 67 7.16 17.27 7.41
N MET A 68 6.31 16.65 8.20
CA MET A 68 5.59 15.43 7.85
C MET A 68 4.11 15.55 8.24
N ALA A 69 3.25 14.91 7.48
CA ALA A 69 1.84 14.78 7.78
C ALA A 69 1.36 13.38 7.43
N VAL A 70 0.89 12.62 8.41
CA VAL A 70 0.20 11.35 8.15
C VAL A 70 -1.21 11.69 7.67
N LEU A 71 -1.56 11.25 6.46
CA LEU A 71 -2.86 11.49 5.85
C LEU A 71 -3.86 10.41 6.25
N THR A 72 -3.39 9.16 6.28
CA THR A 72 -4.19 8.00 6.69
C THR A 72 -3.29 6.89 7.21
N GLY A 73 -3.83 6.03 8.05
CA GLY A 73 -3.10 4.93 8.68
C GLY A 73 -2.24 5.37 9.87
N ASP A 74 -1.40 4.45 10.33
CA ASP A 74 -0.45 4.65 11.44
C ASP A 74 0.89 4.04 11.04
N THR A 75 1.91 4.89 10.85
CA THR A 75 3.24 4.47 10.42
C THR A 75 3.97 3.58 11.42
N SER A 76 3.52 3.51 12.66
CA SER A 76 4.11 2.68 13.70
C SER A 76 3.51 1.28 13.82
N LYS A 77 2.41 1.01 13.11
CA LYS A 77 1.63 -0.24 13.20
C LYS A 77 1.57 -0.98 11.86
N PRO A 78 1.30 -2.30 11.88
CA PRO A 78 0.96 -3.03 10.67
C PRO A 78 -0.28 -2.45 10.00
N GLY A 79 -0.25 -2.34 8.67
CA GLY A 79 -1.34 -1.85 7.86
C GLY A 79 -0.92 -0.77 6.86
N PRO A 80 -1.79 -0.43 5.93
CA PRO A 80 -1.50 0.59 4.92
C PRO A 80 -1.45 1.98 5.55
N PHE A 81 -0.52 2.80 5.06
CA PHE A 81 -0.44 4.21 5.42
C PHE A 81 -0.15 5.07 4.19
N THR A 82 -0.51 6.34 4.30
CA THR A 82 -0.07 7.40 3.38
C THR A 82 0.32 8.61 4.20
N LEU A 83 1.49 9.15 3.92
CA LEU A 83 2.00 10.37 4.52
C LEU A 83 2.51 11.34 3.45
N ARG A 84 2.68 12.59 3.83
CA ARG A 84 3.43 13.57 3.04
C ARG A 84 4.65 14.07 3.79
N VAL A 85 5.71 14.31 3.02
CA VAL A 85 6.97 14.90 3.50
C VAL A 85 7.17 16.21 2.76
N MET A 86 7.35 17.29 3.49
CA MET A 86 7.74 18.60 2.95
C MET A 86 9.23 18.81 3.23
N MET A 87 10.02 18.80 2.18
CA MET A 87 11.47 18.96 2.23
C MET A 87 11.83 20.43 1.95
N PRO A 88 12.62 21.09 2.80
CA PRO A 88 13.16 22.43 2.52
C PRO A 88 14.00 22.46 1.24
N ALA A 89 14.15 23.67 0.67
CA ALA A 89 14.99 23.89 -0.50
C ALA A 89 16.42 23.38 -0.29
N GLY A 90 16.90 22.55 -1.23
CA GLY A 90 18.25 21.98 -1.22
C GLY A 90 18.52 20.94 -0.14
N SER A 91 17.54 20.61 0.73
CA SER A 91 17.73 19.60 1.76
C SER A 91 18.02 18.23 1.12
N PHE A 92 18.79 17.43 1.86
CA PHE A 92 19.32 16.16 1.36
C PHE A 92 19.11 15.05 2.39
N ILE A 93 18.48 13.96 1.98
CA ILE A 93 18.44 12.71 2.73
C ILE A 93 19.50 11.80 2.11
N PRO A 94 20.63 11.56 2.80
CA PRO A 94 21.69 10.68 2.35
C PRO A 94 21.22 9.25 2.07
N PRO A 95 22.05 8.40 1.47
CA PRO A 95 21.70 7.01 1.20
C PRO A 95 21.13 6.30 2.42
N HIS A 96 19.92 5.80 2.28
CA HIS A 96 19.16 5.13 3.32
C HIS A 96 18.30 4.02 2.74
N THR A 97 17.77 3.16 3.60
CA THR A 97 16.87 2.06 3.24
C THR A 97 15.60 2.12 4.09
N HIS A 98 14.55 1.49 3.58
CA HIS A 98 13.32 1.23 4.32
C HIS A 98 13.09 -0.27 4.48
N ASN A 99 12.40 -0.65 5.56
CA ASN A 99 12.04 -2.03 5.87
C ASN A 99 10.76 -2.50 5.16
N LEU A 100 10.26 -1.72 4.21
CA LEU A 100 9.04 -1.98 3.44
C LEU A 100 9.21 -1.48 2.01
N ASP A 101 8.30 -1.89 1.13
CA ASP A 101 8.18 -1.30 -0.21
C ASP A 101 7.65 0.12 -0.10
N GLU A 102 8.40 1.08 -0.62
CA GLU A 102 8.02 2.48 -0.63
C GLU A 102 7.48 2.88 -2.00
N MET A 103 6.32 3.52 -2.01
CA MET A 103 5.77 4.20 -3.18
C MET A 103 5.81 5.71 -2.93
N LEU A 104 6.65 6.41 -3.69
CA LEU A 104 6.88 7.84 -3.57
C LEU A 104 6.36 8.56 -4.81
N THR A 105 5.56 9.60 -4.60
CA THR A 105 5.08 10.50 -5.66
C THR A 105 5.46 11.93 -5.34
N VAL A 106 6.02 12.65 -6.29
CA VAL A 106 6.27 14.09 -6.17
C VAL A 106 4.95 14.84 -6.35
N ILE A 107 4.52 15.58 -5.32
CA ILE A 107 3.30 16.39 -5.37
C ILE A 107 3.59 17.80 -5.86
N SER A 108 4.69 18.40 -5.38
CA SER A 108 5.13 19.73 -5.83
C SER A 108 6.65 19.88 -5.67
N GLY A 109 7.21 20.90 -6.35
CA GLY A 109 8.65 21.08 -6.42
C GLY A 109 9.31 20.03 -7.31
N ASN A 110 10.58 19.73 -7.04
CA ASN A 110 11.30 18.66 -7.71
C ASN A 110 12.34 18.04 -6.77
N ILE A 111 12.73 16.81 -7.09
CA ILE A 111 13.81 16.10 -6.41
C ILE A 111 14.82 15.55 -7.40
N GLN A 112 16.05 15.40 -6.95
CA GLN A 112 17.04 14.51 -7.52
C GLN A 112 17.01 13.21 -6.69
N HIS A 113 16.73 12.12 -7.37
CA HIS A 113 16.64 10.78 -6.77
C HIS A 113 17.80 9.92 -7.24
N PHE A 114 18.45 9.23 -6.33
CA PHE A 114 19.58 8.35 -6.58
C PHE A 114 19.24 6.96 -6.04
N VAL A 115 19.53 5.93 -6.81
CA VAL A 115 19.39 4.54 -6.37
C VAL A 115 20.79 3.96 -6.15
N GLY A 116 20.97 3.27 -5.03
CA GLY A 116 22.23 2.65 -4.63
C GLY A 116 22.82 3.22 -3.34
N GLN A 117 23.89 2.59 -2.87
CA GLN A 117 24.57 2.96 -1.63
C GLN A 117 25.45 4.22 -1.77
N ASN A 118 25.89 4.51 -2.97
CA ASN A 118 26.76 5.64 -3.28
C ASN A 118 26.03 6.64 -4.18
N ILE A 119 26.34 7.91 -3.98
CA ILE A 119 25.84 8.98 -4.85
C ILE A 119 26.62 8.94 -6.16
N ASP A 120 25.96 8.52 -7.21
CA ASP A 120 26.48 8.53 -8.57
C ASP A 120 25.60 9.46 -9.43
N ALA A 121 26.19 10.55 -9.90
CA ALA A 121 25.49 11.52 -10.73
C ALA A 121 24.98 10.91 -12.04
N THR A 122 25.57 9.83 -12.54
CA THR A 122 25.11 9.13 -13.76
C THR A 122 23.82 8.33 -13.51
N GLN A 123 23.56 7.95 -12.25
CA GLN A 123 22.38 7.24 -11.81
C GLN A 123 21.28 8.17 -11.30
N GLN A 124 21.54 9.47 -11.29
CA GLN A 124 20.57 10.47 -10.86
C GLN A 124 19.37 10.53 -11.81
N ARG A 125 18.18 10.64 -11.22
CA ARG A 125 16.95 10.97 -11.94
C ARG A 125 16.32 12.20 -11.31
N THR A 126 15.98 13.19 -12.12
CA THR A 126 15.19 14.36 -11.67
C THR A 126 13.72 14.04 -11.85
N LEU A 127 12.94 14.19 -10.76
CA LEU A 127 11.50 14.01 -10.77
C LEU A 127 10.82 15.32 -10.40
N GLY A 128 9.84 15.71 -11.18
CA GLY A 128 8.92 16.82 -10.93
C GLY A 128 7.53 16.32 -10.52
N PRO A 129 6.54 17.20 -10.40
CA PRO A 129 5.17 16.86 -10.03
C PRO A 129 4.59 15.75 -10.90
N GLY A 130 3.98 14.72 -10.25
CA GLY A 130 3.51 13.49 -10.88
C GLY A 130 4.61 12.42 -11.07
N GLY A 131 5.89 12.76 -10.87
CA GLY A 131 6.97 11.77 -10.90
C GLY A 131 6.78 10.74 -9.80
N PHE A 132 7.09 9.47 -10.12
CA PHE A 132 6.84 8.32 -9.26
C PHE A 132 8.08 7.44 -9.12
N VAL A 133 8.28 6.89 -7.95
CA VAL A 133 9.29 5.87 -7.64
C VAL A 133 8.63 4.75 -6.86
N HIS A 134 8.89 3.51 -7.24
CA HIS A 134 8.68 2.34 -6.41
C HIS A 134 10.05 1.81 -5.98
N LEU A 135 10.25 1.73 -4.69
CA LEU A 135 11.45 1.20 -4.06
C LEU A 135 11.09 -0.09 -3.33
N PRO A 136 11.59 -1.23 -3.79
CA PRO A 136 11.47 -2.47 -3.02
C PRO A 136 12.17 -2.35 -1.65
N VAL A 137 11.72 -3.19 -0.72
CA VAL A 137 12.30 -3.28 0.62
C VAL A 137 13.84 -3.37 0.58
N ASN A 138 14.50 -2.60 1.45
CA ASN A 138 15.97 -2.55 1.61
C ASN A 138 16.76 -2.06 0.38
N VAL A 139 16.13 -1.52 -0.65
CA VAL A 139 16.87 -0.87 -1.74
C VAL A 139 17.40 0.48 -1.26
N PRO A 140 18.73 0.70 -1.25
CA PRO A 140 19.30 1.97 -0.86
C PRO A 140 18.98 3.06 -1.86
N HIS A 141 18.64 4.24 -1.35
CA HIS A 141 18.39 5.40 -2.18
C HIS A 141 18.68 6.72 -1.43
N ALA A 142 18.83 7.81 -2.17
CA ALA A 142 19.01 9.14 -1.60
C ALA A 142 18.12 10.14 -2.34
N ILE A 143 17.73 11.21 -1.64
CA ILE A 143 16.83 12.24 -2.18
C ILE A 143 17.41 13.62 -1.86
N LYS A 144 17.54 14.47 -2.89
CA LYS A 144 17.87 15.87 -2.73
C LYS A 144 16.73 16.74 -3.25
N ALA A 145 16.16 17.57 -2.41
CA ALA A 145 15.15 18.55 -2.81
C ALA A 145 15.76 19.63 -3.71
N GLY A 146 15.00 20.06 -4.70
CA GLY A 146 15.40 21.15 -5.57
C GLY A 146 15.40 22.52 -4.87
N ARG A 147 15.70 23.56 -5.65
CA ARG A 147 15.85 24.94 -5.12
C ARG A 147 14.56 25.56 -4.55
N GLN A 148 13.41 24.99 -4.83
CA GLN A 148 12.12 25.44 -4.27
C GLN A 148 11.59 24.51 -3.18
N GLY A 149 12.39 23.51 -2.77
CA GLY A 149 11.94 22.43 -1.93
C GLY A 149 11.10 21.42 -2.71
N ALA A 150 10.50 20.50 -1.99
CA ALA A 150 9.60 19.50 -2.58
C ALA A 150 8.55 19.05 -1.55
N VAL A 151 7.38 18.67 -2.04
CA VAL A 151 6.40 17.90 -1.28
C VAL A 151 6.27 16.54 -1.94
N LEU A 152 6.52 15.52 -1.15
CA LEU A 152 6.44 14.12 -1.56
C LEU A 152 5.24 13.47 -0.86
N GLN A 153 4.59 12.54 -1.54
CA GLN A 153 3.65 11.62 -0.90
C GLN A 153 4.26 10.24 -0.89
N VAL A 154 4.28 9.62 0.28
CA VAL A 154 4.81 8.28 0.51
C VAL A 154 3.69 7.39 0.98
N SER A 155 3.58 6.21 0.38
CA SER A 155 2.65 5.17 0.78
C SER A 155 3.38 3.84 0.93
N GLY A 156 2.90 3.03 1.87
CA GLY A 156 3.46 1.71 2.14
C GLY A 156 2.61 0.94 3.12
N THR A 157 3.12 -0.21 3.56
CA THR A 157 2.49 -1.03 4.61
C THR A 157 3.42 -1.05 5.83
N GLY A 158 2.96 -0.43 6.92
CA GLY A 158 3.74 -0.31 8.16
C GLY A 158 4.01 -1.64 8.88
N PRO A 159 4.87 -1.61 9.91
CA PRO A 159 5.50 -0.42 10.49
C PRO A 159 6.60 0.15 9.58
N PHE A 160 6.69 1.48 9.51
CA PHE A 160 7.69 2.20 8.71
C PHE A 160 8.97 2.45 9.51
N SER A 161 10.11 2.15 8.93
CA SER A 161 11.40 2.55 9.47
C SER A 161 12.36 2.99 8.37
N MET A 162 13.36 3.78 8.75
CA MET A 162 14.43 4.25 7.88
C MET A 162 15.77 4.05 8.57
N ALA A 163 16.76 3.53 7.84
CA ALA A 163 18.14 3.35 8.30
C ALA A 163 19.11 3.95 7.29
N TYR A 164 20.04 4.81 7.74
CA TYR A 164 21.10 5.34 6.90
C TYR A 164 22.12 4.28 6.57
N VAL A 165 22.61 4.23 5.33
CA VAL A 165 23.66 3.31 4.88
C VAL A 165 24.97 3.60 5.62
N ASN A 166 25.35 4.88 5.73
CA ASN A 166 26.43 5.32 6.58
C ASN A 166 25.87 5.87 7.90
N PRO A 167 26.16 5.24 9.05
CA PRO A 167 25.67 5.71 10.35
C PRO A 167 26.06 7.15 10.71
N GLN A 168 27.11 7.70 10.11
CA GLN A 168 27.53 9.08 10.33
C GLN A 168 26.60 10.09 9.66
N ASP A 169 25.82 9.66 8.68
CA ASP A 169 24.81 10.50 8.02
C ASP A 169 23.52 10.62 8.82
N ASP A 170 23.35 9.79 9.86
CA ASP A 170 22.18 9.82 10.72
C ASP A 170 22.26 11.01 11.69
N PRO A 171 21.33 11.97 11.60
CA PRO A 171 21.34 13.13 12.49
C PRO A 171 21.28 12.80 13.98
N ARG A 172 20.79 11.60 14.33
CA ARG A 172 20.72 11.11 15.72
C ARG A 172 22.11 10.78 16.28
N ASN A 173 23.09 10.47 15.40
CA ASN A 173 24.45 10.08 15.76
C ASN A 173 25.45 11.27 15.74
N THR A 174 25.07 12.38 15.11
CA THR A 174 25.93 13.59 15.07
C THR A 174 25.80 14.35 16.39
N GLY A 175 26.37 13.84 17.47
CA GLY A 175 26.29 14.38 18.83
C GLY A 175 26.25 15.92 18.88
N ARG A 176 25.08 16.43 19.12
CA ARG A 176 24.79 17.85 19.43
C ARG A 176 24.07 17.95 20.74
#